data_c435c247e239b0888fa0d739ee63c991
#
_entry.id   c435c247e239b0888fa0d739ee63c991
#
_cell.length_a   1.000
_cell.length_b   1.000
_cell.length_c   1.000
_cell.angle_alpha   90.00
_cell.angle_beta   90.00
_cell.angle_gamma   90.00
#
_symmetry.space_group_name_H-M   'P 1'
#
loop_
_entity.id
_entity.type
_entity.pdbx_description
1 polymer ?
#
loop_
_entity_poly.entity_id
_entity_poly.type
_entity_poly.pdbx_seq_one_letter_code
_entity_poly.pdbx_strand_id
1 'polypeptide(L)'
;GGRIDDQDGFWSQELGPTTEQEVLFPCDSVNGNCSKDSGLGSTTIGLIYLNPEGPMGKPIPSLSAPQIRDSFGRMNMNDSETVALIGGGHAFGKTHGACPKGPGPSPKEDPENPWPGLCGNGKGTNAYTSGFEGPWTTSPTKWDNEYFQILWEHRDEWTVKIGQGGKHQWYVPKENPVAPSPDPTSNETQPTMMMTSDVSLLHD
;
A
#
# COMPACT_ATOMS: atom_id res chain seq x y z
N GLY A 1 10.48 9.28 22.48
CA GLY A 1 9.41 9.74 22.92
C GLY A 1 8.39 10.38 21.98
N GLY A 2 7.32 10.87 22.42
CA GLY A 2 6.41 11.75 21.72
C GLY A 2 5.38 11.09 20.78
N ARG A 3 5.29 9.78 20.75
CA ARG A 3 4.25 9.11 19.99
C ARG A 3 2.91 9.24 20.74
N ILE A 4 1.91 9.67 20.02
CA ILE A 4 0.53 9.66 20.48
C ILE A 4 -0.24 8.73 19.53
N ASP A 5 -0.90 7.74 20.09
CA ASP A 5 -1.76 6.87 19.31
C ASP A 5 -3.06 7.63 19.00
N ASP A 6 -3.27 7.91 17.73
CA ASP A 6 -4.46 8.60 17.23
C ASP A 6 -5.40 7.58 16.56
N GLN A 7 -6.51 7.32 17.23
CA GLN A 7 -7.52 6.39 16.74
C GLN A 7 -8.29 6.96 15.55
N ASP A 8 -8.52 8.26 15.54
CA ASP A 8 -9.25 8.91 14.45
C ASP A 8 -8.43 8.91 13.16
N GLY A 9 -7.09 9.03 13.25
CA GLY A 9 -6.19 8.93 12.12
C GLY A 9 -6.19 7.56 11.42
N PHE A 10 -6.38 6.47 12.18
CA PHE A 10 -6.51 5.13 11.58
C PHE A 10 -7.83 4.94 10.82
N TRP A 11 -8.91 5.54 11.36
CA TRP A 11 -10.25 5.42 10.78
C TRP A 11 -10.53 6.46 9.70
N SER A 12 -9.70 7.49 9.58
CA SER A 12 -9.72 8.31 8.39
C SER A 12 -9.49 7.37 7.21
N GLN A 13 -10.36 7.36 6.23
CA GLN A 13 -10.29 6.43 5.08
C GLN A 13 -9.07 6.71 4.18
N GLU A 14 -8.25 7.65 4.56
CA GLU A 14 -7.04 8.05 3.87
C GLU A 14 -5.84 7.32 4.46
N LEU A 15 -5.18 6.53 3.62
CA LEU A 15 -3.89 5.96 3.91
C LEU A 15 -2.80 6.97 3.50
N GLY A 16 -1.75 7.07 4.30
CA GLY A 16 -0.70 8.05 4.07
C GLY A 16 -1.01 9.42 4.68
N PRO A 17 -0.42 10.52 4.19
CA PRO A 17 -0.71 11.86 4.67
C PRO A 17 -2.20 12.19 4.53
N THR A 18 -2.79 12.75 5.58
CA THR A 18 -4.16 13.25 5.50
C THR A 18 -4.23 14.53 4.68
N THR A 19 -5.45 14.90 4.23
CA THR A 19 -5.68 16.17 3.53
C THR A 19 -5.15 17.36 4.32
N GLU A 20 -5.33 17.36 5.64
CA GLU A 20 -4.85 18.41 6.53
C GLU A 20 -3.32 18.44 6.57
N GLN A 21 -2.67 17.29 6.59
CA GLN A 21 -1.21 17.19 6.56
C GLN A 21 -0.65 17.68 5.23
N GLU A 22 -1.29 17.37 4.12
CA GLU A 22 -0.88 17.87 2.80
C GLU A 22 -1.11 19.38 2.65
N VAL A 23 -2.10 19.96 3.33
CA VAL A 23 -2.30 21.41 3.40
C VAL A 23 -1.22 22.09 4.24
N LEU A 24 -0.86 21.50 5.39
CA LEU A 24 0.17 22.04 6.28
C LEU A 24 1.60 21.82 5.75
N PHE A 25 1.80 20.74 5.03
CA PHE A 25 3.10 20.33 4.49
C PHE A 25 2.94 19.95 3.01
N PRO A 26 2.60 20.93 2.16
CA PRO A 26 2.24 20.64 0.78
C PRO A 26 3.42 20.03 0.04
N CYS A 27 3.17 18.83 -0.47
CA CYS A 27 3.98 18.24 -1.52
C CYS A 27 3.33 18.61 -2.84
N ASP A 28 4.01 19.38 -3.68
CA ASP A 28 3.55 19.61 -5.04
C ASP A 28 3.71 18.30 -5.83
N SER A 29 2.68 17.45 -5.73
CA SER A 29 2.65 16.14 -6.36
C SER A 29 2.71 16.18 -7.88
N VAL A 30 2.44 17.35 -8.49
CA VAL A 30 2.51 17.54 -9.94
C VAL A 30 3.96 17.75 -10.39
N ASN A 31 4.75 18.46 -9.60
CA ASN A 31 6.13 18.81 -9.94
C ASN A 31 7.18 18.08 -9.09
N GLY A 32 6.76 17.24 -8.17
CA GLY A 32 7.66 16.54 -7.24
C GLY A 32 8.39 17.47 -6.27
N ASN A 33 7.91 18.69 -6.14
CA ASN A 33 8.56 19.71 -5.32
C ASN A 33 7.94 19.74 -3.92
N CYS A 34 8.29 18.74 -3.14
CA CYS A 34 7.96 18.72 -1.73
C CYS A 34 9.00 19.58 -1.00
N SER A 35 8.56 20.62 -0.32
CA SER A 35 9.47 21.48 0.43
C SER A 35 10.23 20.67 1.48
N LYS A 36 11.56 20.61 1.35
CA LYS A 36 12.43 19.96 2.34
C LYS A 36 12.40 20.66 3.69
N ASP A 37 11.92 21.88 3.72
CA ASP A 37 11.79 22.71 4.91
C ASP A 37 10.45 22.50 5.63
N SER A 38 9.48 21.86 4.99
CA SER A 38 8.26 21.43 5.66
C SER A 38 8.61 20.28 6.62
N GLY A 39 8.33 20.48 7.89
CA GLY A 39 8.59 19.47 8.92
C GLY A 39 7.87 18.14 8.63
N LEU A 40 8.18 17.15 9.43
CA LEU A 40 7.50 15.87 9.39
C LEU A 40 6.07 16.05 9.95
N GLY A 41 5.06 15.77 9.13
CA GLY A 41 3.67 15.71 9.57
C GLY A 41 3.40 14.46 10.42
N SER A 42 2.25 14.41 11.06
CA SER A 42 1.75 13.17 11.65
C SER A 42 1.07 12.32 10.58
N THR A 43 1.16 11.01 10.67
CA THR A 43 0.60 10.08 9.71
C THR A 43 0.30 8.75 10.38
N THR A 44 -0.48 7.92 9.71
CA THR A 44 -0.74 6.55 10.16
C THR A 44 0.55 5.73 10.14
N ILE A 45 0.80 4.98 11.22
CA ILE A 45 2.00 4.13 11.34
C ILE A 45 2.10 3.17 10.15
N GLY A 46 3.28 3.12 9.55
CA GLY A 46 3.60 2.24 8.42
C GLY A 46 3.29 2.83 7.05
N LEU A 47 2.66 4.01 6.98
CA LEU A 47 2.29 4.68 5.73
C LEU A 47 2.79 6.13 5.70
N ILE A 48 4.03 6.33 6.12
CA ILE A 48 4.64 7.64 6.27
C ILE A 48 4.86 8.28 4.90
N TYR A 49 4.21 9.42 4.63
CA TYR A 49 4.36 10.29 3.45
C TYR A 49 4.00 9.71 2.09
N LEU A 50 3.49 8.49 2.03
CA LEU A 50 3.12 7.86 0.76
C LEU A 50 1.81 7.09 0.91
N ASN A 51 0.80 7.49 0.14
CA ASN A 51 -0.43 6.74 0.06
C ASN A 51 -0.32 5.67 -1.04
N PRO A 52 -0.44 4.37 -0.71
CA PRO A 52 -0.35 3.30 -1.70
C PRO A 52 -1.43 3.35 -2.79
N GLU A 53 -2.58 3.97 -2.48
CA GLU A 53 -3.65 4.21 -3.46
C GLU A 53 -3.34 5.36 -4.44
N GLY A 54 -2.27 6.09 -4.21
CA GLY A 54 -1.95 7.34 -4.86
C GLY A 54 -2.31 8.56 -4.01
N PRO A 55 -1.82 9.76 -4.35
CA PRO A 55 -2.07 10.99 -3.62
C PRO A 55 -3.56 11.23 -3.41
N MET A 56 -3.97 11.47 -2.18
CA MET A 56 -5.36 11.69 -1.78
C MET A 56 -6.29 10.50 -2.14
N GLY A 57 -5.78 9.27 -2.13
CA GLY A 57 -6.53 8.07 -2.49
C GLY A 57 -6.90 7.98 -3.97
N LYS A 58 -6.31 8.83 -4.82
CA LYS A 58 -6.57 8.82 -6.27
C LYS A 58 -5.64 7.83 -6.97
N PRO A 59 -6.16 6.82 -7.64
CA PRO A 59 -5.34 5.80 -8.29
C PRO A 59 -4.74 6.30 -9.62
N ILE A 60 -3.92 7.33 -9.54
CA ILE A 60 -3.24 7.96 -10.68
C ILE A 60 -1.74 7.77 -10.49
N PRO A 61 -1.10 6.78 -11.17
CA PRO A 61 0.30 6.43 -10.95
C PRO A 61 1.27 7.60 -11.13
N SER A 62 1.07 8.42 -12.15
CA SER A 62 1.93 9.58 -12.42
C SER A 62 1.96 10.62 -11.30
N LEU A 63 0.96 10.64 -10.43
CA LEU A 63 0.95 11.52 -9.26
C LEU A 63 1.71 10.93 -8.06
N SER A 64 1.92 9.60 -8.05
CA SER A 64 2.66 8.93 -6.97
C SER A 64 4.18 9.05 -7.13
N ALA A 65 4.69 9.07 -8.36
CA ALA A 65 6.13 9.10 -8.63
C ALA A 65 6.85 10.27 -7.92
N PRO A 66 6.37 11.53 -7.99
CA PRO A 66 6.97 12.63 -7.25
C PRO A 66 6.99 12.43 -5.73
N GLN A 67 5.91 11.89 -5.17
CA GLN A 67 5.83 11.61 -3.73
C GLN A 67 6.80 10.50 -3.30
N ILE A 68 6.94 9.47 -4.10
CA ILE A 68 7.92 8.38 -3.85
C ILE A 68 9.32 8.98 -3.83
N ARG A 69 9.67 9.75 -4.86
CA ARG A 69 11.00 10.38 -4.96
C ARG A 69 11.28 11.31 -3.79
N ASP A 70 10.31 12.11 -3.37
CA ASP A 70 10.47 12.97 -2.19
C ASP A 70 10.66 12.16 -0.91
N SER A 71 9.79 11.19 -0.67
CA SER A 71 9.82 10.38 0.56
C SER A 71 11.13 9.63 0.71
N PHE A 72 11.60 8.96 -0.33
CA PHE A 72 12.86 8.23 -0.30
C PHE A 72 14.08 9.14 -0.40
N GLY A 73 13.97 10.25 -1.11
CA GLY A 73 14.99 11.29 -1.15
C GLY A 73 15.27 11.90 0.22
N ARG A 74 14.25 12.07 1.07
CA ARG A 74 14.42 12.50 2.47
C ARG A 74 15.18 11.47 3.31
N MET A 75 15.17 10.23 2.92
CA MET A 75 15.97 9.14 3.49
C MET A 75 17.36 9.01 2.84
N ASN A 76 17.74 10.00 2.01
CA ASN A 76 18.99 10.04 1.27
C ASN A 76 19.16 8.90 0.24
N MET A 77 18.05 8.43 -0.32
CA MET A 77 18.04 7.43 -1.38
C MET A 77 17.90 8.09 -2.75
N ASN A 78 18.67 7.62 -3.71
CA ASN A 78 18.50 7.97 -5.12
C ASN A 78 17.42 7.09 -5.78
N ASP A 79 17.09 7.36 -7.03
CA ASP A 79 16.03 6.65 -7.76
C ASP A 79 16.33 5.15 -7.89
N SER A 80 17.57 4.78 -8.20
CA SER A 80 17.95 3.36 -8.33
C SER A 80 17.84 2.62 -7.00
N GLU A 81 18.26 3.24 -5.91
CA GLU A 81 18.14 2.67 -4.56
C GLU A 81 16.68 2.55 -4.13
N THR A 82 15.86 3.56 -4.46
CA THR A 82 14.41 3.57 -4.19
C THR A 82 13.71 2.42 -4.92
N VAL A 83 13.96 2.28 -6.22
CA VAL A 83 13.39 1.20 -7.03
C VAL A 83 13.85 -0.17 -6.52
N ALA A 84 15.13 -0.31 -6.21
CA ALA A 84 15.67 -1.57 -5.67
C ALA A 84 15.07 -1.94 -4.32
N LEU A 85 14.84 -0.95 -3.44
CA LEU A 85 14.21 -1.19 -2.13
C LEU A 85 12.74 -1.62 -2.29
N ILE A 86 11.98 -0.93 -3.13
CA ILE A 86 10.58 -1.25 -3.39
C ILE A 86 10.48 -2.67 -3.98
N GLY A 87 11.20 -2.94 -5.06
CA GLY A 87 11.15 -4.24 -5.73
C GLY A 87 11.71 -5.38 -4.88
N GLY A 88 12.75 -5.12 -4.09
CA GLY A 88 13.28 -6.09 -3.14
C GLY A 88 12.28 -6.40 -2.02
N GLY A 89 11.60 -5.39 -1.48
CA GLY A 89 10.56 -5.57 -0.47
C GLY A 89 9.35 -6.33 -1.00
N HIS A 90 8.86 -5.93 -2.18
CA HIS A 90 7.67 -6.50 -2.79
C HIS A 90 7.91 -7.84 -3.50
N ALA A 91 9.15 -8.25 -3.73
CA ALA A 91 9.46 -9.61 -4.19
C ALA A 91 9.04 -10.67 -3.17
N PHE A 92 9.05 -10.33 -1.86
CA PHE A 92 8.79 -11.27 -0.77
C PHE A 92 7.52 -10.91 0.00
N GLY A 93 6.69 -11.90 0.25
CA GLY A 93 5.48 -11.72 1.05
C GLY A 93 4.28 -11.22 0.26
N LYS A 94 3.32 -10.68 1.00
CA LYS A 94 2.07 -10.12 0.47
C LYS A 94 1.55 -9.03 1.39
N THR A 95 0.72 -8.14 0.87
CA THR A 95 -0.15 -7.35 1.73
C THR A 95 -1.24 -8.25 2.30
N HIS A 96 -1.57 -8.04 3.56
CA HIS A 96 -2.62 -8.78 4.23
C HIS A 96 -3.33 -7.88 5.26
N GLY A 97 -4.63 -7.90 5.26
CA GLY A 97 -5.42 -7.10 6.19
C GLY A 97 -6.59 -6.41 5.53
N ALA A 98 -7.32 -7.13 4.70
CA ALA A 98 -8.51 -6.65 4.02
C ALA A 98 -9.71 -7.57 4.29
N CYS A 99 -10.23 -7.53 5.50
CA CYS A 99 -11.51 -8.18 5.79
C CYS A 99 -12.61 -7.53 4.94
N PRO A 100 -13.27 -8.25 4.02
CA PRO A 100 -14.25 -7.67 3.11
C PRO A 100 -15.54 -7.21 3.80
N LYS A 101 -15.75 -7.61 5.04
CA LYS A 101 -16.90 -7.19 5.84
C LYS A 101 -16.64 -5.88 6.60
N GLY A 102 -15.42 -5.38 6.60
CA GLY A 102 -15.04 -4.14 7.24
C GLY A 102 -14.17 -4.30 8.49
N PRO A 103 -13.77 -3.18 9.09
CA PRO A 103 -12.71 -3.12 10.09
C PRO A 103 -13.11 -3.63 11.48
N GLY A 104 -14.40 -3.75 11.78
CA GLY A 104 -14.85 -4.07 13.13
C GLY A 104 -14.78 -2.86 14.10
N PRO A 105 -14.94 -3.10 15.40
CA PRO A 105 -14.91 -2.04 16.40
C PRO A 105 -13.51 -1.42 16.52
N SER A 106 -13.48 -0.15 16.86
CA SER A 106 -12.26 0.60 17.10
C SER A 106 -11.59 0.16 18.43
N PRO A 107 -10.29 0.48 18.62
CA PRO A 107 -9.62 0.26 19.91
C PRO A 107 -10.28 0.97 21.09
N LYS A 108 -11.05 2.04 20.84
CA LYS A 108 -11.80 2.74 21.87
C LYS A 108 -13.05 1.96 22.31
N GLU A 109 -13.68 1.28 21.36
CA GLU A 109 -14.89 0.47 21.59
C GLU A 109 -14.55 -0.92 22.11
N ASP A 110 -13.46 -1.50 21.63
CA ASP A 110 -12.98 -2.83 22.03
C ASP A 110 -11.44 -2.82 22.22
N PRO A 111 -10.95 -2.34 23.37
CA PRO A 111 -9.51 -2.27 23.64
C PRO A 111 -8.80 -3.62 23.70
N GLU A 112 -9.53 -4.68 24.01
CA GLU A 112 -8.99 -6.05 24.13
C GLU A 112 -8.76 -6.71 22.77
N ASN A 113 -9.49 -6.26 21.75
CA ASN A 113 -9.42 -6.83 20.41
C ASN A 113 -9.53 -5.72 19.35
N PRO A 114 -8.56 -4.79 19.30
CA PRO A 114 -8.61 -3.67 18.38
C PRO A 114 -8.48 -4.14 16.92
N TRP A 115 -9.37 -3.62 16.06
CA TRP A 115 -9.41 -3.93 14.61
C TRP A 115 -9.46 -5.42 14.26
N PRO A 116 -10.38 -6.20 14.87
CA PRO A 116 -10.47 -7.64 14.59
C PRO A 116 -10.96 -7.93 13.18
N GLY A 117 -11.53 -6.92 12.49
CA GLY A 117 -12.32 -7.10 11.29
C GLY A 117 -13.67 -7.78 11.58
N LEU A 118 -14.67 -7.49 10.79
CA LEU A 118 -15.98 -8.14 10.90
C LEU A 118 -15.98 -9.60 10.41
N CYS A 119 -14.83 -10.13 10.01
CA CYS A 119 -14.67 -11.51 9.58
C CYS A 119 -14.45 -12.51 10.73
N GLY A 120 -14.31 -12.07 11.97
CA GLY A 120 -14.20 -12.95 13.12
C GLY A 120 -13.03 -12.61 14.06
N ASN A 121 -12.01 -13.47 14.14
CA ASN A 121 -11.01 -13.42 15.20
C ASN A 121 -9.88 -12.39 15.03
N GLY A 122 -9.92 -11.55 14.01
CA GLY A 122 -8.90 -10.53 13.73
C GLY A 122 -7.54 -11.09 13.31
N LYS A 123 -7.48 -12.35 12.88
CA LYS A 123 -6.25 -13.04 12.45
C LYS A 123 -6.40 -13.61 11.05
N GLY A 124 -5.29 -13.75 10.34
CA GLY A 124 -5.28 -14.30 8.99
C GLY A 124 -6.22 -13.52 8.07
N THR A 125 -7.06 -14.21 7.34
CA THR A 125 -8.07 -13.62 6.44
C THR A 125 -9.13 -12.79 7.15
N ASN A 126 -9.18 -12.86 8.47
CA ASN A 126 -10.13 -12.13 9.30
C ASN A 126 -9.57 -10.76 9.77
N ALA A 127 -8.34 -10.43 9.41
CA ALA A 127 -7.73 -9.16 9.79
C ALA A 127 -8.22 -8.02 8.89
N TYR A 128 -8.31 -6.83 9.48
CA TYR A 128 -8.42 -5.57 8.75
C TYR A 128 -7.41 -4.59 9.31
N THR A 129 -6.45 -4.17 8.49
CA THR A 129 -5.39 -3.23 8.87
C THR A 129 -5.17 -2.17 7.80
N SER A 130 -4.57 -2.55 6.65
CA SER A 130 -4.27 -1.63 5.55
C SER A 130 -5.40 -1.50 4.53
N GLY A 131 -6.30 -2.46 4.48
CA GLY A 131 -7.32 -2.56 3.45
C GLY A 131 -6.82 -3.12 2.10
N PHE A 132 -5.54 -3.43 1.99
CA PHE A 132 -4.96 -4.11 0.82
C PHE A 132 -4.86 -5.60 1.04
N GLU A 133 -5.00 -6.38 -0.03
CA GLU A 133 -4.89 -7.84 0.02
C GLU A 133 -4.27 -8.36 -1.28
N GLY A 134 -3.24 -9.17 -1.15
CA GLY A 134 -2.64 -9.92 -2.23
C GLY A 134 -1.12 -9.86 -2.31
N PRO A 135 -0.52 -10.82 -3.00
CA PRO A 135 0.90 -10.87 -3.32
C PRO A 135 1.20 -9.99 -4.54
N TRP A 136 2.46 -9.56 -4.67
CA TRP A 136 2.95 -8.88 -5.88
C TRP A 136 3.52 -9.87 -6.91
N THR A 137 3.94 -11.05 -6.45
CA THR A 137 4.59 -12.07 -7.27
C THR A 137 3.89 -13.41 -7.16
N THR A 138 4.15 -14.31 -8.10
CA THR A 138 3.62 -15.69 -8.05
C THR A 138 4.40 -16.56 -7.09
N SER A 139 5.58 -16.13 -6.68
CA SER A 139 6.51 -16.82 -5.78
C SER A 139 6.83 -16.00 -4.53
N PRO A 140 5.85 -15.63 -3.69
CA PRO A 140 6.01 -14.65 -2.61
C PRO A 140 6.94 -15.09 -1.46
N THR A 141 7.52 -16.26 -1.54
CA THR A 141 8.50 -16.78 -0.58
C THR A 141 9.92 -16.82 -1.14
N LYS A 142 10.14 -16.20 -2.30
CA LYS A 142 11.46 -16.13 -2.94
C LYS A 142 11.95 -14.70 -3.05
N TRP A 143 13.25 -14.53 -2.90
CA TRP A 143 13.97 -13.30 -3.23
C TRP A 143 14.50 -13.39 -4.64
N ASP A 144 13.79 -12.81 -5.60
CA ASP A 144 14.15 -12.76 -7.00
C ASP A 144 13.66 -11.45 -7.64
N ASN A 145 13.72 -11.33 -8.96
CA ASN A 145 13.28 -10.15 -9.68
C ASN A 145 11.89 -10.28 -10.32
N GLU A 146 11.11 -11.26 -9.91
CA GLU A 146 9.78 -11.53 -10.49
C GLU A 146 8.84 -10.33 -10.36
N TYR A 147 8.96 -9.54 -9.27
CA TYR A 147 8.21 -8.30 -9.12
C TYR A 147 8.37 -7.37 -10.32
N PHE A 148 9.61 -7.11 -10.73
CA PHE A 148 9.88 -6.25 -11.88
C PHE A 148 9.46 -6.89 -13.21
N GLN A 149 9.59 -8.20 -13.32
CA GLN A 149 9.16 -8.94 -14.51
C GLN A 149 7.65 -8.79 -14.71
N ILE A 150 6.86 -9.11 -13.70
CA ILE A 150 5.40 -8.98 -13.76
C ILE A 150 4.99 -7.52 -14.00
N LEU A 151 5.59 -6.58 -13.27
CA LEU A 151 5.27 -5.16 -13.42
C LEU A 151 5.51 -4.68 -14.86
N TRP A 152 6.64 -5.06 -15.46
CA TRP A 152 7.04 -4.64 -16.79
C TRP A 152 6.33 -5.40 -17.92
N GLU A 153 6.17 -6.71 -17.79
CA GLU A 153 5.52 -7.54 -18.82
C GLU A 153 4.07 -7.09 -19.05
N HIS A 154 3.39 -6.67 -17.99
CA HIS A 154 1.99 -6.23 -18.04
C HIS A 154 1.82 -4.70 -18.02
N ARG A 155 2.85 -3.93 -18.32
CA ARG A 155 2.85 -2.45 -18.18
C ARG A 155 1.70 -1.74 -18.89
N ASP A 156 1.18 -2.30 -19.97
CA ASP A 156 0.08 -1.73 -20.77
C ASP A 156 -1.30 -2.33 -20.40
N GLU A 157 -1.32 -3.25 -19.44
CA GLU A 157 -2.53 -4.02 -19.11
C GLU A 157 -3.08 -3.74 -17.70
N TRP A 158 -2.30 -3.09 -16.85
CA TRP A 158 -2.71 -2.81 -15.46
C TRP A 158 -4.02 -2.02 -15.41
N THR A 159 -5.00 -2.56 -14.70
CA THR A 159 -6.32 -1.98 -14.52
C THR A 159 -6.66 -1.88 -13.03
N VAL A 160 -7.09 -0.69 -12.60
CA VAL A 160 -7.47 -0.45 -11.22
C VAL A 160 -8.85 -1.01 -10.92
N LYS A 161 -8.98 -1.63 -9.75
CA LYS A 161 -10.25 -2.12 -9.18
C LYS A 161 -10.27 -1.86 -7.68
N ILE A 162 -11.46 -1.85 -7.11
CA ILE A 162 -11.61 -1.89 -5.65
C ILE A 162 -11.33 -3.32 -5.18
N GLY A 163 -10.32 -3.47 -4.34
CA GLY A 163 -9.96 -4.73 -3.71
C GLY A 163 -10.87 -5.11 -2.55
N GLN A 164 -10.58 -6.22 -1.89
CA GLN A 164 -11.41 -6.79 -0.83
C GLN A 164 -11.62 -5.85 0.37
N GLY A 165 -10.63 -5.04 0.69
CA GLY A 165 -10.68 -4.07 1.78
C GLY A 165 -11.19 -2.68 1.39
N GLY A 166 -11.77 -2.54 0.20
CA GLY A 166 -12.30 -1.25 -0.27
C GLY A 166 -11.25 -0.28 -0.78
N LYS A 167 -10.00 -0.72 -0.97
CA LYS A 167 -8.90 0.10 -1.48
C LYS A 167 -8.63 -0.18 -2.96
N HIS A 168 -8.14 0.84 -3.65
CA HIS A 168 -7.75 0.72 -5.06
C HIS A 168 -6.51 -0.16 -5.19
N GLN A 169 -6.64 -1.23 -5.96
CA GLN A 169 -5.56 -2.16 -6.30
C GLN A 169 -5.55 -2.38 -7.81
N TRP A 170 -4.39 -2.71 -8.36
CA TRP A 170 -4.20 -2.90 -9.78
C TRP A 170 -4.05 -4.39 -10.10
N TYR A 171 -4.68 -4.83 -11.17
CA TYR A 171 -4.71 -6.21 -11.63
C TYR A 171 -4.57 -6.29 -13.14
N VAL A 172 -4.10 -7.42 -13.64
CA VAL A 172 -4.11 -7.76 -15.07
C VAL A 172 -5.44 -8.42 -15.41
N PRO A 173 -6.24 -7.90 -16.35
CA PRO A 173 -7.63 -8.36 -16.52
C PRO A 173 -7.81 -9.77 -17.06
N LYS A 174 -6.91 -10.24 -17.93
CA LYS A 174 -7.10 -11.47 -18.71
C LYS A 174 -6.33 -12.67 -18.19
N GLU A 175 -5.08 -12.46 -17.85
CA GLU A 175 -4.14 -13.52 -17.43
C GLU A 175 -3.39 -13.06 -16.18
N ASN A 176 -4.14 -12.67 -15.19
CA ASN A 176 -3.51 -12.19 -13.98
C ASN A 176 -2.66 -13.31 -13.36
N PRO A 177 -1.36 -13.11 -13.20
CA PRO A 177 -0.51 -14.10 -12.54
C PRO A 177 -1.05 -14.42 -11.15
N VAL A 178 -0.97 -15.67 -10.75
CA VAL A 178 -1.51 -16.13 -9.48
C VAL A 178 -0.43 -16.75 -8.60
N ALA A 179 -0.52 -16.44 -7.31
CA ALA A 179 0.30 -17.06 -6.28
C ALA A 179 -0.49 -18.13 -5.52
N PRO A 180 0.20 -19.05 -4.84
CA PRO A 180 -0.45 -19.97 -3.92
C PRO A 180 -1.19 -19.23 -2.79
N SER A 181 -2.20 -19.86 -2.22
CA SER A 181 -2.83 -19.39 -0.99
C SER A 181 -1.78 -19.23 0.12
N PRO A 182 -1.90 -18.22 0.99
CA PRO A 182 -1.09 -18.12 2.20
C PRO A 182 -1.41 -19.22 3.22
N ASP A 183 -2.57 -19.87 3.10
CA ASP A 183 -2.94 -21.05 3.87
C ASP A 183 -2.30 -22.29 3.24
N PRO A 184 -1.31 -22.94 3.88
CA PRO A 184 -0.63 -24.10 3.32
C PRO A 184 -1.53 -25.34 3.20
N THR A 185 -2.72 -25.31 3.80
CA THR A 185 -3.71 -26.39 3.71
C THR A 185 -4.70 -26.20 2.57
N SER A 186 -4.71 -25.03 1.95
CA SER A 186 -5.58 -24.68 0.83
C SER A 186 -4.85 -24.81 -0.51
N ASN A 187 -5.53 -25.38 -1.50
CA ASN A 187 -5.08 -25.41 -2.89
C ASN A 187 -5.58 -24.19 -3.69
N GLU A 188 -6.19 -23.21 -3.04
CA GLU A 188 -6.63 -21.98 -3.68
C GLU A 188 -5.43 -21.14 -4.12
N THR A 189 -5.68 -20.27 -5.09
CA THR A 189 -4.69 -19.30 -5.57
C THR A 189 -5.20 -17.89 -5.35
N GLN A 190 -4.27 -16.95 -5.26
CA GLN A 190 -4.58 -15.52 -5.19
C GLN A 190 -4.00 -14.81 -6.41
N PRO A 191 -4.75 -13.91 -7.03
CA PRO A 191 -4.19 -13.06 -8.10
C PRO A 191 -3.10 -12.16 -7.53
N THR A 192 -2.04 -11.98 -8.28
CA THR A 192 -1.07 -10.93 -7.98
C THR A 192 -1.73 -9.57 -8.15
N MET A 193 -1.25 -8.59 -7.42
CA MET A 193 -1.75 -7.23 -7.52
C MET A 193 -0.60 -6.24 -7.43
N MET A 194 -0.86 -5.02 -7.85
CA MET A 194 0.03 -3.88 -7.63
C MET A 194 -0.74 -2.77 -6.93
N MET A 195 -0.02 -1.96 -6.17
CA MET A 195 -0.52 -0.70 -5.64
C MET A 195 -0.33 0.41 -6.68
N THR A 196 -1.00 1.53 -6.52
CA THR A 196 -0.77 2.69 -7.39
C THR A 196 0.68 3.16 -7.33
N SER A 197 1.29 3.08 -6.16
CA SER A 197 2.71 3.36 -5.98
C SER A 197 3.63 2.42 -6.74
N ASP A 198 3.25 1.14 -6.91
CA ASP A 198 4.04 0.21 -7.72
C ASP A 198 3.94 0.54 -9.22
N VAL A 199 2.70 0.72 -9.70
CA VAL A 199 2.47 1.06 -11.11
C VAL A 199 3.12 2.40 -11.48
N SER A 200 3.29 3.30 -10.51
CA SER A 200 3.96 4.58 -10.75
C SER A 200 5.41 4.45 -11.22
N LEU A 201 6.09 3.35 -10.89
CA LEU A 201 7.46 3.07 -11.36
C LEU A 201 7.54 2.90 -12.89
N LEU A 202 6.41 2.70 -13.56
CA LEU A 202 6.32 2.63 -15.03
C LEU A 202 6.11 4.01 -15.68
N HIS A 203 5.82 5.04 -14.89
CA HIS A 203 5.40 6.36 -15.36
C HIS A 203 6.42 7.47 -15.11
N ASP A 204 7.62 7.11 -14.65
CA ASP A 204 8.67 8.08 -14.31
C ASP A 204 10.03 7.75 -14.96
#